data_69857af4c464838269011363247522f7
#
_entry.id   69857af4c464838269011363247522f7
#
_cell.length_a   1.000
_cell.length_b   1.000
_cell.length_c   1.000
_cell.angle_alpha   90.00
_cell.angle_beta   90.00
_cell.angle_gamma   90.00
#
_symmetry.space_group_name_H-M   'P 1'
#
loop_
_entity.id
_entity.type
_entity.pdbx_description
1 polymer ?
#
loop_
_entity_poly.entity_id
_entity_poly.type
_entity_poly.pdbx_seq_one_letter_code
_entity_poly.pdbx_strand_id
1 'polypeptide(L)'
;TGFITGLSGNGKTFLVEQASAKAKREMFPVNITVETDEDDLLGHYVLIDGQTVWQDGPVIQAMDRGAVLLLDEVDLASNKIMCLQPVLEGKGVYVKKINRFVKPKTGFNVIATANTKGKGSDDGRFIGTNILNEAFLERFAITIEQEYPTPATEKKILVGIMQSLGCLDDEFAQKLVDWADIIRKTFYDGGIDEIVATRRLVHIVNA
;
A
#
# COMPACT_ATOMS: atom_id res chain seq x y z
N THR A 1 2.86 -5.60 13.00
CA THR A 1 2.16 -4.56 12.21
C THR A 1 3.13 -3.48 11.80
N GLY A 2 3.09 -3.07 10.51
CA GLY A 2 3.97 -2.05 9.93
C GLY A 2 3.18 -0.99 9.16
N PHE A 3 3.63 0.25 9.21
CA PHE A 3 3.08 1.37 8.46
C PHE A 3 4.19 1.96 7.58
N ILE A 4 3.98 2.02 6.26
CA ILE A 4 4.94 2.52 5.29
C ILE A 4 4.36 3.79 4.66
N THR A 5 5.01 4.91 4.87
CA THR A 5 4.61 6.20 4.31
C THR A 5 5.63 6.69 3.30
N GLY A 6 5.24 7.60 2.44
CA GLY A 6 6.11 8.23 1.44
C GLY A 6 5.36 8.62 0.18
N LEU A 7 5.97 9.42 -0.65
CA LEU A 7 5.34 9.97 -1.86
C LEU A 7 4.85 8.89 -2.82
N SER A 8 3.85 9.22 -3.64
CA SER A 8 3.28 8.29 -4.61
C SER A 8 4.31 7.81 -5.63
N GLY A 9 4.21 6.54 -6.06
CA GLY A 9 5.04 5.96 -7.10
C GLY A 9 6.50 5.69 -6.72
N ASN A 10 6.83 5.68 -5.42
CA ASN A 10 8.17 5.33 -4.92
C ASN A 10 8.36 3.83 -4.60
N GLY A 11 7.33 2.99 -4.84
CA GLY A 11 7.43 1.54 -4.75
C GLY A 11 7.03 0.92 -3.40
N LYS A 12 6.26 1.60 -2.54
CA LYS A 12 5.80 1.07 -1.23
C LYS A 12 5.10 -0.28 -1.33
N THR A 13 4.07 -0.35 -2.14
CA THR A 13 3.29 -1.58 -2.38
C THR A 13 4.18 -2.69 -2.93
N PHE A 14 4.99 -2.37 -3.95
CA PHE A 14 5.94 -3.30 -4.55
C PHE A 14 6.97 -3.84 -3.55
N LEU A 15 7.45 -3.01 -2.61
CA LEU A 15 8.34 -3.44 -1.54
C LEU A 15 7.71 -4.55 -0.70
N VAL A 16 6.44 -4.38 -0.31
CA VAL A 16 5.72 -5.37 0.52
C VAL A 16 5.49 -6.67 -0.26
N GLU A 17 5.11 -6.55 -1.54
CA GLU A 17 4.95 -7.70 -2.45
C GLU A 17 6.24 -8.51 -2.57
N GLN A 18 7.34 -7.85 -2.89
CA GLN A 18 8.64 -8.51 -3.04
C GLN A 18 9.17 -9.10 -1.73
N ALA A 19 8.99 -8.39 -0.61
CA ALA A 19 9.37 -8.91 0.70
C ALA A 19 8.57 -10.15 1.09
N SER A 20 7.26 -10.13 0.83
CA SER A 20 6.37 -11.28 1.09
C SER A 20 6.72 -12.47 0.20
N ALA A 21 6.95 -12.25 -1.10
CA ALA A 21 7.38 -13.28 -2.03
C ALA A 21 8.73 -13.89 -1.64
N LYS A 22 9.72 -13.06 -1.30
CA LYS A 22 11.04 -13.51 -0.85
C LYS A 22 10.96 -14.32 0.46
N ALA A 23 10.08 -13.93 1.36
CA ALA A 23 9.81 -14.64 2.59
C ALA A 23 8.89 -15.87 2.40
N LYS A 24 8.46 -16.14 1.17
CA LYS A 24 7.48 -17.21 0.83
C LYS A 24 6.21 -17.13 1.67
N ARG A 25 5.72 -15.90 1.87
CA ARG A 25 4.51 -15.61 2.63
C ARG A 25 3.37 -15.30 1.66
N GLU A 26 2.22 -15.93 1.89
CA GLU A 26 0.98 -15.52 1.22
C GLU A 26 0.62 -14.10 1.62
N MET A 27 0.11 -13.31 0.68
CA MET A 27 -0.28 -11.93 0.91
C MET A 27 -1.66 -11.66 0.32
N PHE A 28 -2.47 -10.91 1.08
CA PHE A 28 -3.78 -10.41 0.67
C PHE A 28 -3.70 -8.89 0.52
N PRO A 29 -3.60 -8.36 -0.72
CA PRO A 29 -3.66 -6.93 -0.95
C PRO A 29 -5.10 -6.44 -0.93
N VAL A 30 -5.32 -5.33 -0.24
CA VAL A 30 -6.60 -4.61 -0.19
C VAL A 30 -6.33 -3.16 -0.51
N ASN A 31 -6.83 -2.68 -1.64
CA ASN A 31 -6.78 -1.26 -1.98
C ASN A 31 -7.90 -0.53 -1.23
N ILE A 32 -7.50 0.39 -0.37
CA ILE A 32 -8.44 1.15 0.47
C ILE A 32 -8.92 2.38 -0.29
N THR A 33 -10.21 2.63 -0.20
CA THR A 33 -10.87 3.81 -0.75
C THR A 33 -11.76 4.45 0.31
N VAL A 34 -12.30 5.64 0.02
CA VAL A 34 -13.26 6.30 0.92
C VAL A 34 -14.53 5.47 1.14
N GLU A 35 -14.88 4.62 0.20
CA GLU A 35 -16.08 3.76 0.27
C GLU A 35 -15.83 2.44 1.01
N THR A 36 -14.57 2.03 1.15
CA THR A 36 -14.21 0.75 1.78
C THR A 36 -14.81 0.65 3.19
N ASP A 37 -15.54 -0.43 3.43
CA ASP A 37 -16.26 -0.64 4.68
C ASP A 37 -16.04 -2.04 5.30
N GLU A 38 -16.80 -2.33 6.38
CA GLU A 38 -16.72 -3.60 7.10
C GLU A 38 -17.06 -4.79 6.20
N ASP A 39 -18.00 -4.63 5.28
CA ASP A 39 -18.45 -5.69 4.37
C ASP A 39 -17.35 -6.05 3.36
N ASP A 40 -16.66 -5.04 2.83
CA ASP A 40 -15.54 -5.26 1.93
C ASP A 40 -14.36 -5.95 2.63
N LEU A 41 -14.14 -5.61 3.89
CA LEU A 41 -12.98 -6.06 4.66
C LEU A 41 -13.20 -7.41 5.33
N LEU A 42 -14.33 -7.58 6.02
CA LEU A 42 -14.59 -8.78 6.81
C LEU A 42 -15.43 -9.82 6.05
N GLY A 43 -16.31 -9.39 5.15
CA GLY A 43 -17.11 -10.26 4.31
C GLY A 43 -18.60 -9.86 4.27
N HIS A 44 -19.27 -10.44 3.31
CA HIS A 44 -20.66 -10.16 3.04
C HIS A 44 -21.41 -11.39 2.50
N TYR A 45 -22.73 -11.30 2.44
CA TYR A 45 -23.55 -12.31 1.82
C TYR A 45 -23.60 -12.13 0.30
N VAL A 46 -23.45 -13.23 -0.42
CA VAL A 46 -23.56 -13.32 -1.87
C VAL A 46 -24.67 -14.30 -2.26
N LEU A 47 -25.29 -14.10 -3.41
CA LEU A 47 -26.27 -15.02 -3.95
C LEU A 47 -25.56 -15.99 -4.93
N ILE A 48 -25.52 -17.28 -4.57
CA ILE A 48 -24.95 -18.34 -5.38
C ILE A 48 -26.03 -19.39 -5.59
N ASP A 49 -26.35 -19.70 -6.85
CA ASP A 49 -27.36 -20.71 -7.22
C ASP A 49 -28.71 -20.55 -6.50
N GLY A 50 -29.16 -19.29 -6.28
CA GLY A 50 -30.38 -18.97 -5.61
C GLY A 50 -30.33 -19.09 -4.08
N GLN A 51 -29.16 -19.37 -3.49
CA GLN A 51 -28.95 -19.44 -2.05
C GLN A 51 -28.07 -18.28 -1.57
N THR A 52 -28.43 -17.73 -0.42
CA THR A 52 -27.63 -16.71 0.24
C THR A 52 -26.49 -17.37 1.02
N VAL A 53 -25.26 -17.13 0.60
CA VAL A 53 -24.05 -17.73 1.17
C VAL A 53 -23.15 -16.61 1.70
N TRP A 54 -22.54 -16.80 2.87
CA TRP A 54 -21.55 -15.90 3.40
C TRP A 54 -20.21 -16.10 2.68
N GLN A 55 -19.57 -15.01 2.27
CA GLN A 55 -18.23 -14.99 1.72
C GLN A 55 -17.30 -14.20 2.64
N ASP A 56 -16.25 -14.86 3.16
CA ASP A 56 -15.23 -14.21 3.97
C ASP A 56 -14.46 -13.17 3.16
N GLY A 57 -14.31 -11.97 3.70
CA GLY A 57 -13.51 -10.90 3.13
C GLY A 57 -12.01 -11.11 3.30
N PRO A 58 -11.18 -10.28 2.65
CA PRO A 58 -9.73 -10.46 2.62
C PRO A 58 -9.07 -10.44 4.00
N VAL A 59 -9.59 -9.69 4.95
CA VAL A 59 -9.08 -9.64 6.33
C VAL A 59 -9.26 -10.99 7.01
N ILE A 60 -10.47 -11.57 6.94
CA ILE A 60 -10.77 -12.86 7.54
C ILE A 60 -9.95 -13.97 6.88
N GLN A 61 -9.85 -13.94 5.54
CA GLN A 61 -9.04 -14.90 4.80
C GLN A 61 -7.56 -14.83 5.20
N ALA A 62 -6.98 -13.63 5.30
CA ALA A 62 -5.59 -13.45 5.74
C ALA A 62 -5.38 -13.94 7.18
N MET A 63 -6.30 -13.64 8.09
CA MET A 63 -6.26 -14.12 9.49
C MET A 63 -6.30 -15.63 9.57
N ASP A 64 -7.22 -16.26 8.84
CA ASP A 64 -7.40 -17.73 8.84
C ASP A 64 -6.23 -18.48 8.20
N ARG A 65 -5.46 -17.84 7.32
CA ARG A 65 -4.28 -18.44 6.67
C ARG A 65 -2.96 -18.07 7.34
N GLY A 66 -2.97 -17.14 8.29
CA GLY A 66 -1.75 -16.60 8.89
C GLY A 66 -0.90 -15.83 7.86
N ALA A 67 -1.54 -15.20 6.91
CA ALA A 67 -0.91 -14.49 5.80
C ALA A 67 -0.55 -13.04 6.15
N VAL A 68 0.08 -12.34 5.22
CA VAL A 68 0.29 -10.88 5.28
C VAL A 68 -0.94 -10.20 4.70
N LEU A 69 -1.56 -9.31 5.46
CA LEU A 69 -2.60 -8.41 4.99
C LEU A 69 -1.94 -7.07 4.60
N LEU A 70 -2.05 -6.67 3.34
CA LEU A 70 -1.59 -5.37 2.88
C LEU A 70 -2.80 -4.44 2.70
N LEU A 71 -2.85 -3.37 3.48
CA LEU A 71 -3.81 -2.28 3.34
C LEU A 71 -3.15 -1.15 2.55
N ASP A 72 -3.43 -1.08 1.25
CA ASP A 72 -2.80 -0.09 0.38
C ASP A 72 -3.61 1.20 0.35
N GLU A 73 -2.92 2.35 0.40
CA GLU A 73 -3.48 3.70 0.39
C GLU A 73 -4.46 3.96 1.57
N VAL A 74 -4.09 3.52 2.76
CA VAL A 74 -4.95 3.61 3.95
C VAL A 74 -5.34 5.04 4.35
N ASP A 75 -4.60 6.04 3.90
CA ASP A 75 -4.91 7.46 4.07
C ASP A 75 -6.12 7.96 3.25
N LEU A 76 -6.65 7.14 2.34
CA LEU A 76 -7.93 7.39 1.68
C LEU A 76 -9.13 6.90 2.52
N ALA A 77 -8.87 6.10 3.55
CA ALA A 77 -9.93 5.47 4.34
C ALA A 77 -10.86 6.47 5.02
N SER A 78 -12.13 6.13 5.07
CA SER A 78 -13.08 6.75 5.99
C SER A 78 -12.98 6.15 7.39
N ASN A 79 -13.70 6.70 8.37
CA ASN A 79 -13.77 6.15 9.73
C ASN A 79 -14.29 4.70 9.80
N LYS A 80 -14.85 4.17 8.72
CA LYS A 80 -15.32 2.77 8.64
C LYS A 80 -14.19 1.76 8.83
N ILE A 81 -12.92 2.13 8.53
CA ILE A 81 -11.75 1.28 8.74
C ILE A 81 -11.47 0.95 10.21
N MET A 82 -12.11 1.67 11.13
CA MET A 82 -11.93 1.44 12.58
C MET A 82 -12.37 0.04 13.02
N CYS A 83 -13.16 -0.68 12.21
CA CYS A 83 -13.45 -2.11 12.44
C CYS A 83 -12.20 -2.98 12.53
N LEU A 84 -11.07 -2.53 11.96
CA LEU A 84 -9.78 -3.23 11.99
C LEU A 84 -8.96 -3.02 13.27
N GLN A 85 -9.36 -2.14 14.19
CA GLN A 85 -8.59 -1.90 15.41
C GLN A 85 -8.23 -3.17 16.19
N PRO A 86 -9.17 -4.10 16.46
CA PRO A 86 -8.85 -5.34 17.16
C PRO A 86 -7.86 -6.23 16.37
N VAL A 87 -7.96 -6.19 15.05
CA VAL A 87 -7.08 -6.94 14.13
C VAL A 87 -5.64 -6.42 14.21
N LEU A 88 -5.46 -5.09 14.22
CA LEU A 88 -4.15 -4.45 14.37
C LEU A 88 -3.49 -4.76 15.72
N GLU A 89 -4.30 -4.93 16.78
CA GLU A 89 -3.83 -5.31 18.10
C GLU A 89 -3.53 -6.82 18.24
N GLY A 90 -3.69 -7.59 17.17
CA GLY A 90 -3.53 -9.06 17.21
C GLY A 90 -4.64 -9.79 17.98
N LYS A 91 -5.69 -9.08 18.34
CA LYS A 91 -6.89 -9.63 18.98
C LYS A 91 -7.83 -10.16 17.93
N GLY A 92 -8.58 -11.10 18.02
CA GLY A 92 -9.55 -11.53 17.01
C GLY A 92 -10.65 -10.47 16.74
N VAL A 93 -11.40 -10.68 15.70
CA VAL A 93 -12.54 -9.87 15.30
C VAL A 93 -13.84 -10.69 15.36
N TYR A 94 -14.89 -10.06 15.86
CA TYR A 94 -16.22 -10.67 15.89
C TYR A 94 -17.04 -10.24 14.68
N VAL A 95 -17.30 -11.18 13.78
CA VAL A 95 -18.13 -10.97 12.59
C VAL A 95 -19.59 -11.10 12.97
N LYS A 96 -20.23 -9.99 13.25
CA LYS A 96 -21.61 -9.93 13.79
C LYS A 96 -22.64 -10.62 12.91
N LYS A 97 -22.54 -10.45 11.58
CA LYS A 97 -23.50 -10.98 10.60
C LYS A 97 -23.64 -12.49 10.62
N ILE A 98 -22.60 -13.21 11.01
CA ILE A 98 -22.57 -14.67 11.07
C ILE A 98 -22.30 -15.21 12.48
N ASN A 99 -22.30 -14.34 13.49
CA ASN A 99 -22.06 -14.71 14.90
C ASN A 99 -20.76 -15.52 15.08
N ARG A 100 -19.68 -15.12 14.38
CA ARG A 100 -18.40 -15.84 14.37
C ARG A 100 -17.29 -14.95 14.92
N PHE A 101 -16.49 -15.50 15.85
CA PHE A 101 -15.27 -14.88 16.32
C PHE A 101 -14.07 -15.51 15.61
N VAL A 102 -13.26 -14.68 14.94
CA VAL A 102 -12.07 -15.09 14.19
C VAL A 102 -10.83 -14.62 14.91
N LYS A 103 -9.94 -15.54 15.24
CA LYS A 103 -8.61 -15.24 15.79
C LYS A 103 -7.54 -15.35 14.71
N PRO A 104 -6.55 -14.46 14.67
CA PRO A 104 -5.47 -14.58 13.72
C PRO A 104 -4.64 -15.83 13.98
N LYS A 105 -4.36 -16.60 12.95
CA LYS A 105 -3.41 -17.72 13.01
C LYS A 105 -1.97 -17.21 13.07
N THR A 106 -1.09 -18.07 13.59
CA THR A 106 0.35 -17.80 13.65
C THR A 106 0.88 -17.38 12.28
N GLY A 107 1.64 -16.29 12.29
CA GLY A 107 2.18 -15.71 11.06
C GLY A 107 1.37 -14.55 10.52
N PHE A 108 0.10 -14.36 10.87
CA PHE A 108 -0.68 -13.22 10.43
C PHE A 108 0.02 -11.89 10.79
N ASN A 109 0.09 -11.00 9.83
CA ASN A 109 0.62 -9.67 10.03
C ASN A 109 -0.10 -8.66 9.13
N VAL A 110 -0.15 -7.40 9.57
CA VAL A 110 -0.74 -6.31 8.80
C VAL A 110 0.33 -5.30 8.45
N ILE A 111 0.39 -4.93 7.19
CA ILE A 111 1.21 -3.83 6.67
C ILE A 111 0.27 -2.86 5.98
N ALA A 112 0.38 -1.59 6.30
CA ALA A 112 -0.38 -0.53 5.64
C ALA A 112 0.56 0.42 4.90
N THR A 113 0.11 0.95 3.75
CA THR A 113 0.82 2.00 3.02
C THR A 113 0.00 3.26 2.98
N ALA A 114 0.66 4.42 2.92
CA ALA A 114 0.04 5.72 2.76
C ALA A 114 0.94 6.66 1.97
N ASN A 115 0.34 7.65 1.29
CA ASN A 115 1.07 8.71 0.61
C ASN A 115 1.38 9.88 1.56
N THR A 116 0.67 9.95 2.68
CA THR A 116 0.86 10.94 3.74
C THR A 116 1.26 10.25 5.05
N LYS A 117 1.73 11.03 6.03
CA LYS A 117 2.02 10.52 7.39
C LYS A 117 0.75 10.30 8.24
N GLY A 118 -0.43 10.21 7.60
CA GLY A 118 -1.72 10.08 8.29
C GLY A 118 -2.28 11.39 8.82
N LYS A 119 -1.60 12.51 8.58
CA LYS A 119 -2.04 13.87 9.01
C LYS A 119 -2.84 14.61 7.94
N GLY A 120 -3.18 13.96 6.83
CA GLY A 120 -3.77 14.60 5.67
C GLY A 120 -2.74 15.44 4.91
N SER A 121 -3.21 16.22 3.94
CA SER A 121 -2.38 17.15 3.18
C SER A 121 -2.65 18.57 3.65
N ASP A 122 -1.80 19.11 4.51
CA ASP A 122 -1.90 20.51 4.99
C ASP A 122 -1.65 21.51 3.83
N ASP A 123 -1.00 21.07 2.76
CA ASP A 123 -0.63 21.88 1.60
C ASP A 123 -1.50 21.62 0.35
N GLY A 124 -2.56 20.81 0.47
CA GLY A 124 -3.49 20.51 -0.63
C GLY A 124 -2.90 19.62 -1.74
N ARG A 125 -1.67 19.14 -1.61
CA ARG A 125 -0.96 18.36 -2.65
C ARG A 125 -1.51 16.94 -2.83
N PHE A 126 -2.20 16.40 -1.81
CA PHE A 126 -2.80 15.07 -1.83
C PHE A 126 -4.31 15.17 -1.66
N ILE A 127 -4.98 15.47 -2.78
CA ILE A 127 -6.44 15.59 -2.82
C ILE A 127 -7.07 14.24 -2.44
N GLY A 128 -8.03 14.26 -1.52
CA GLY A 128 -8.78 13.07 -1.10
C GLY A 128 -8.17 12.28 0.05
N THR A 129 -6.98 12.66 0.56
CA THR A 129 -6.45 12.03 1.77
C THR A 129 -7.18 12.54 3.01
N ASN A 130 -7.55 11.61 3.88
CA ASN A 130 -8.19 11.91 5.15
C ASN A 130 -7.13 11.96 6.27
N ILE A 131 -7.43 12.72 7.32
CA ILE A 131 -6.68 12.62 8.56
C ILE A 131 -7.04 11.28 9.20
N LEU A 132 -6.09 10.36 9.24
CA LEU A 132 -6.28 9.09 9.93
C LEU A 132 -6.39 9.35 11.43
N ASN A 133 -7.29 8.59 12.07
CA ASN A 133 -7.43 8.63 13.51
C ASN A 133 -6.09 8.26 14.17
N GLU A 134 -5.58 9.11 15.06
CA GLU A 134 -4.30 8.89 15.75
C GLU A 134 -4.28 7.54 16.48
N ALA A 135 -5.40 7.16 17.10
CA ALA A 135 -5.54 5.86 17.74
C ALA A 135 -5.41 4.67 16.76
N PHE A 136 -5.72 4.85 15.47
CA PHE A 136 -5.48 3.85 14.43
C PHE A 136 -4.00 3.74 14.10
N LEU A 137 -3.30 4.89 13.96
CA LEU A 137 -1.87 4.94 13.64
C LEU A 137 -1.00 4.38 14.76
N GLU A 138 -1.33 4.65 16.02
CA GLU A 138 -0.60 4.14 17.19
C GLU A 138 -0.57 2.62 17.31
N ARG A 139 -1.46 1.91 16.59
CA ARG A 139 -1.49 0.44 16.57
C ARG A 139 -0.47 -0.20 15.66
N PHE A 140 0.22 0.60 14.85
CA PHE A 140 1.34 0.12 14.06
C PHE A 140 2.62 0.19 14.86
N ALA A 141 3.22 -0.97 15.10
CA ALA A 141 4.44 -1.08 15.93
C ALA A 141 5.68 -0.44 15.27
N ILE A 142 5.69 -0.37 13.95
CA ILE A 142 6.82 0.13 13.16
C ILE A 142 6.27 1.07 12.09
N THR A 143 6.84 2.28 12.01
CA THR A 143 6.59 3.22 10.92
C THR A 143 7.88 3.42 10.13
N ILE A 144 7.79 3.27 8.83
CA ILE A 144 8.90 3.44 7.88
C ILE A 144 8.52 4.54 6.89
N GLU A 145 9.38 5.53 6.73
CA GLU A 145 9.28 6.51 5.65
C GLU A 145 10.12 6.02 4.47
N GLN A 146 9.48 5.76 3.35
CA GLN A 146 10.14 5.33 2.14
C GLN A 146 10.32 6.50 1.18
N GLU A 147 11.56 6.82 0.92
CA GLU A 147 11.96 7.81 -0.09
C GLU A 147 12.02 7.19 -1.50
N TYR A 148 12.25 8.02 -2.51
CA TYR A 148 12.59 7.52 -3.83
C TYR A 148 13.93 6.77 -3.82
N PRO A 149 14.12 5.79 -4.71
CA PRO A 149 15.41 5.12 -4.85
C PRO A 149 16.51 6.13 -5.15
N THR A 150 17.74 5.81 -4.72
CA THR A 150 18.90 6.61 -5.13
C THR A 150 19.06 6.61 -6.66
N PRO A 151 19.63 7.65 -7.28
CA PRO A 151 19.85 7.71 -8.73
C PRO A 151 20.49 6.43 -9.30
N ALA A 152 21.50 5.90 -8.59
CA ALA A 152 22.17 4.66 -9.00
C ALA A 152 21.26 3.43 -8.97
N THR A 153 20.36 3.35 -7.97
CA THR A 153 19.38 2.25 -7.86
C THR A 153 18.29 2.41 -8.92
N GLU A 154 17.83 3.63 -9.14
CA GLU A 154 16.78 3.93 -10.13
C GLU A 154 17.27 3.63 -11.54
N LYS A 155 18.52 4.00 -11.86
CA LYS A 155 19.16 3.61 -13.13
C LYS A 155 19.18 2.08 -13.32
N LYS A 156 19.55 1.32 -12.28
CA LYS A 156 19.54 -0.15 -12.34
C LYS A 156 18.13 -0.71 -12.61
N ILE A 157 17.09 -0.10 -12.04
CA ILE A 157 15.70 -0.49 -12.30
C ILE A 157 15.36 -0.28 -13.77
N LEU A 158 15.65 0.90 -14.33
CA LEU A 158 15.35 1.22 -15.73
C LEU A 158 16.13 0.34 -16.71
N VAL A 159 17.43 0.15 -16.47
CA VAL A 159 18.29 -0.74 -17.27
C VAL A 159 17.76 -2.18 -17.24
N GLY A 160 17.36 -2.69 -16.07
CA GLY A 160 16.79 -4.02 -15.95
C GLY A 160 15.49 -4.20 -16.77
N ILE A 161 14.63 -3.19 -16.78
CA ILE A 161 13.41 -3.18 -17.60
C ILE A 161 13.76 -3.13 -19.08
N MET A 162 14.65 -2.22 -19.51
CA MET A 162 15.08 -2.11 -20.89
C MET A 162 15.71 -3.40 -21.41
N GLN A 163 16.50 -4.09 -20.57
CA GLN A 163 17.05 -5.41 -20.90
C GLN A 163 15.96 -6.44 -21.14
N SER A 164 14.92 -6.48 -20.30
CA SER A 164 13.81 -7.43 -20.47
C SER A 164 12.97 -7.15 -21.72
N LEU A 165 12.93 -5.91 -22.18
CA LEU A 165 12.27 -5.48 -23.40
C LEU A 165 13.15 -5.62 -24.67
N GLY A 166 14.44 -5.91 -24.50
CA GLY A 166 15.38 -6.00 -25.61
C GLY A 166 15.78 -4.65 -26.24
N CYS A 167 15.58 -3.54 -25.52
CA CYS A 167 15.83 -2.16 -25.96
C CYS A 167 16.82 -1.43 -25.04
N LEU A 168 17.90 -2.08 -24.63
CA LEU A 168 18.88 -1.52 -23.71
C LEU A 168 19.52 -0.24 -24.24
N ASP A 169 19.32 0.86 -23.52
CA ASP A 169 19.95 2.16 -23.74
C ASP A 169 20.38 2.78 -22.39
N ASP A 170 21.65 2.57 -22.05
CA ASP A 170 22.20 3.02 -20.76
C ASP A 170 22.30 4.55 -20.66
N GLU A 171 22.52 5.23 -21.80
CA GLU A 171 22.59 6.69 -21.86
C GLU A 171 21.21 7.31 -21.65
N PHE A 172 20.19 6.75 -22.27
CA PHE A 172 18.82 7.20 -22.10
C PHE A 172 18.34 6.97 -20.65
N ALA A 173 18.64 5.80 -20.06
CA ALA A 173 18.35 5.53 -18.66
C ALA A 173 18.99 6.58 -17.73
N GLN A 174 20.26 6.95 -17.98
CA GLN A 174 20.95 7.99 -17.19
C GLN A 174 20.27 9.34 -17.33
N LYS A 175 19.93 9.77 -18.55
CA LYS A 175 19.24 11.05 -18.79
C LYS A 175 17.89 11.13 -18.08
N LEU A 176 17.12 10.02 -18.06
CA LEU A 176 15.85 9.97 -17.35
C LEU A 176 16.02 10.13 -15.84
N VAL A 177 17.03 9.48 -15.27
CA VAL A 177 17.33 9.58 -13.83
C VAL A 177 17.79 10.99 -13.46
N ASP A 178 18.70 11.58 -14.24
CA ASP A 178 19.20 12.93 -14.01
C ASP A 178 18.07 13.97 -14.10
N TRP A 179 17.19 13.83 -15.09
CA TRP A 179 16.00 14.65 -15.22
C TRP A 179 15.06 14.53 -13.99
N ALA A 180 14.80 13.31 -13.55
CA ALA A 180 13.93 13.09 -12.38
C ALA A 180 14.56 13.66 -11.09
N ASP A 181 15.88 13.54 -10.92
CA ASP A 181 16.59 14.07 -9.75
C ASP A 181 16.53 15.59 -9.69
N ILE A 182 16.68 16.28 -10.83
CA ILE A 182 16.54 17.74 -10.92
C ILE A 182 15.12 18.16 -10.55
N ILE A 183 14.11 17.51 -11.12
CA ILE A 183 12.69 17.82 -10.83
C ILE A 183 12.37 17.61 -9.33
N ARG A 184 12.84 16.51 -8.74
CA ARG A 184 12.60 16.23 -7.32
C ARG A 184 13.28 17.25 -6.41
N LYS A 185 14.51 17.65 -6.70
CA LYS A 185 15.20 18.71 -5.96
C LYS A 185 14.44 20.02 -6.02
N THR A 186 14.02 20.43 -7.21
CA THR A 186 13.22 21.64 -7.40
C THR A 186 11.86 21.57 -6.67
N PHE A 187 11.24 20.39 -6.64
CA PHE A 187 10.00 20.16 -5.87
C PHE A 187 10.22 20.31 -4.37
N TYR A 188 11.28 19.72 -3.82
CA TYR A 188 11.58 19.86 -2.39
C TYR A 188 11.97 21.28 -1.99
N ASP A 189 12.57 22.03 -2.90
CA ASP A 189 12.89 23.45 -2.71
C ASP A 189 11.66 24.38 -2.90
N GLY A 190 10.49 23.80 -3.23
CA GLY A 190 9.25 24.55 -3.42
C GLY A 190 9.15 25.31 -4.74
N GLY A 191 10.03 25.00 -5.71
CA GLY A 191 10.07 25.68 -7.01
C GLY A 191 9.02 25.19 -8.01
N ILE A 192 8.47 23.99 -7.80
CA ILE A 192 7.41 23.39 -8.62
C ILE A 192 6.47 22.54 -7.75
N ASP A 193 5.24 22.34 -8.21
CA ASP A 193 4.21 21.60 -7.48
C ASP A 193 4.08 20.12 -7.92
N GLU A 194 4.72 19.74 -9.02
CA GLU A 194 4.68 18.38 -9.54
C GLU A 194 6.01 17.65 -9.29
N ILE A 195 5.90 16.34 -9.02
CA ILE A 195 7.06 15.47 -8.82
C ILE A 195 7.07 14.33 -9.83
N VAL A 196 8.26 13.94 -10.28
CA VAL A 196 8.45 12.77 -11.15
C VAL A 196 8.74 11.54 -10.30
N ALA A 197 7.77 10.64 -10.25
CA ALA A 197 7.87 9.36 -9.55
C ALA A 197 8.69 8.33 -10.35
N THR A 198 9.33 7.39 -9.66
CA THR A 198 10.00 6.22 -10.30
C THR A 198 9.03 5.45 -11.21
N ARG A 199 7.77 5.31 -10.80
CA ARG A 199 6.71 4.71 -11.64
C ARG A 199 6.58 5.42 -12.99
N ARG A 200 6.71 6.75 -13.04
CA ARG A 200 6.64 7.52 -14.29
C ARG A 200 7.81 7.17 -15.21
N LEU A 201 9.01 7.04 -14.66
CA LEU A 201 10.19 6.64 -15.45
C LEU A 201 10.03 5.24 -16.02
N VAL A 202 9.52 4.31 -15.22
CA VAL A 202 9.19 2.94 -15.67
C VAL A 202 8.17 2.95 -16.81
N HIS A 203 7.13 3.79 -16.73
CA HIS A 203 6.14 3.92 -17.80
C HIS A 203 6.76 4.48 -19.08
N ILE A 204 7.68 5.46 -18.98
CA ILE A 204 8.38 6.01 -20.16
C ILE A 204 9.20 4.95 -20.86
N VAL A 205 9.88 4.08 -20.11
CA VAL A 205 10.68 2.98 -20.66
C VAL A 205 9.82 1.90 -21.32
N ASN A 206 8.59 1.69 -20.83
CA ASN A 206 7.66 0.69 -21.37
C ASN A 206 6.84 1.20 -22.59
N ALA A 207 6.88 2.49 -22.90
CA ALA A 207 6.15 3.10 -24.02
C ALA A 207 6.93 3.03 -25.32
#